data_168968859ea345b7eab014950801a89d
#
_entry.id   168968859ea345b7eab014950801a89d
#
_cell.length_a   1.000
_cell.length_b   1.000
_cell.length_c   1.000
_cell.angle_alpha   90.00
_cell.angle_beta   90.00
_cell.angle_gamma   90.00
#
_symmetry.space_group_name_H-M   'P 1'
#
loop_
_entity.id
_entity.type
_entity.pdbx_description
1 polymer ?
#
loop_
_entity_poly.entity_id
_entity_poly.type
_entity_poly.pdbx_seq_one_letter_code
_entity_poly.pdbx_strand_id
1 'polypeptide(L)'
;MKEIDPYTRYFKNLYNKDYYIIVLKKLISWYGVENAFLIMSRRFKFMSFCLFVKKAIDYIDTNLTYNEIIEKIRPIHIHNYLKKRKIKPFTFTNEKRKEYYNKRLEKTKRTKLKKYGNENYQNVEKGKETKLKKYGDENYNNREKSNKTFKDNNSIVSKVSKYKKTCLERYGVENYFMSEEYLSNVKEKNKNEIGCEWYNQRHYKNYDDLNENFVRNNFIKNGVFLIDDFGDYFNMTEKPTKYLYKRKFNIVEPTKTNTIYKQFEIFNLIKSENKLYNYKLIGLKEIDIVLPDIKLGIEYDGLIFHSEGLLNEGRVRNVDKNYHLNKLELCNSKGYDLFHIFESDNIDIWISMINNRLGLNERIYARKCIVKELKSTEIKDFLNNNHLQGFINSSINLGLYYNDELVSVMTFSKPRFNKKYDYELIRFCNKLNTSVIGSASKLFNYFIKNYNPKSIISYANRRFSNGSIYEKLGFNFLRKTAPNYFYFKPSIRILMSRNQFQKHKLANLLDKFDENLSESENMFNNGYRRIYDCGNLVYGYIKD
;
A
#
# COMPACT_ATOMS: atom_id res chain seq x y z
N MET A 1 9.49 -24.31 -20.53
CA MET A 1 9.79 -22.88 -20.24
C MET A 1 9.82 -22.16 -21.58
N LYS A 2 8.90 -21.23 -21.84
CA LYS A 2 8.99 -20.37 -23.02
C LYS A 2 10.19 -19.46 -22.83
N GLU A 3 11.19 -19.57 -23.72
CA GLU A 3 12.30 -18.65 -23.77
C GLU A 3 11.73 -17.23 -23.86
N ILE A 4 11.96 -16.46 -22.83
CA ILE A 4 11.62 -15.03 -22.84
C ILE A 4 12.61 -14.39 -23.80
N ASP A 5 12.09 -13.89 -24.94
CA ASP A 5 12.82 -13.11 -25.94
C ASP A 5 13.87 -12.23 -25.23
N PRO A 6 15.17 -12.40 -25.53
CA PRO A 6 16.26 -11.65 -24.88
C PRO A 6 15.99 -10.16 -24.80
N TYR A 7 15.28 -9.60 -25.78
CA TYR A 7 14.89 -8.21 -25.81
C TYR A 7 13.89 -7.82 -24.71
N THR A 8 13.00 -8.71 -24.31
CA THR A 8 12.03 -8.46 -23.22
C THR A 8 12.69 -8.38 -21.84
N ARG A 9 13.81 -9.10 -21.65
CA ARG A 9 14.59 -9.09 -20.40
C ARG A 9 15.32 -7.76 -20.19
N TYR A 10 15.81 -7.16 -21.26
CA TYR A 10 16.54 -5.88 -21.24
C TYR A 10 15.63 -4.67 -21.09
N PHE A 11 14.38 -4.74 -21.56
CA PHE A 11 13.39 -3.67 -21.39
C PHE A 11 12.91 -3.47 -19.94
N LYS A 12 13.14 -4.42 -19.05
CA LYS A 12 12.85 -4.27 -17.61
C LYS A 12 13.87 -3.40 -16.87
N ASN A 13 15.09 -3.28 -17.40
CA ASN A 13 16.17 -2.47 -16.82
C ASN A 13 16.57 -1.33 -17.76
N LEU A 14 15.74 -0.29 -17.83
CA LEU A 14 15.97 0.96 -18.60
C LEU A 14 17.24 1.75 -18.20
N TYR A 15 18.07 1.21 -17.32
CA TYR A 15 19.26 1.86 -16.77
C TYR A 15 20.59 1.35 -17.36
N ASN A 16 20.59 0.32 -18.20
CA ASN A 16 21.83 -0.13 -18.82
C ASN A 16 22.03 0.57 -20.18
N LYS A 17 22.55 1.79 -20.09
CA LYS A 17 22.74 2.75 -21.20
C LYS A 17 23.49 2.16 -22.40
N ASP A 18 24.52 1.39 -22.15
CA ASP A 18 25.51 1.04 -23.16
C ASP A 18 25.01 -0.01 -24.16
N TYR A 19 24.19 -0.94 -23.69
CA TYR A 19 23.67 -2.00 -24.55
C TYR A 19 22.74 -1.48 -25.65
N TYR A 20 21.83 -0.58 -25.31
CA TYR A 20 20.88 -0.03 -26.29
C TYR A 20 21.55 0.85 -27.33
N ILE A 21 22.59 1.57 -26.93
CA ILE A 21 23.43 2.37 -27.85
C ILE A 21 24.20 1.46 -28.80
N ILE A 22 24.74 0.35 -28.30
CA ILE A 22 25.42 -0.65 -29.13
C ILE A 22 24.46 -1.28 -30.15
N VAL A 23 23.26 -1.67 -29.70
CA VAL A 23 22.23 -2.22 -30.58
C VAL A 23 21.77 -1.20 -31.61
N LEU A 24 21.56 0.05 -31.20
CA LEU A 24 21.16 1.13 -32.09
C LEU A 24 22.25 1.41 -33.14
N LYS A 25 23.51 1.52 -32.74
CA LYS A 25 24.65 1.68 -33.66
C LYS A 25 24.71 0.53 -34.69
N LYS A 26 24.52 -0.72 -34.28
CA LYS A 26 24.42 -1.87 -35.19
C LYS A 26 23.22 -1.78 -36.13
N LEU A 27 22.07 -1.38 -35.65
CA LEU A 27 20.88 -1.20 -36.50
C LEU A 27 21.07 -0.06 -37.49
N ILE A 28 21.74 1.02 -37.10
CA ILE A 28 22.06 2.14 -37.98
C ILE A 28 22.99 1.68 -39.10
N SER A 29 24.04 0.90 -38.79
CA SER A 29 24.96 0.37 -39.79
C SER A 29 24.31 -0.59 -40.80
N TRP A 30 23.27 -1.30 -40.40
CA TRP A 30 22.58 -2.28 -41.27
C TRP A 30 21.40 -1.68 -42.06
N TYR A 31 20.67 -0.73 -41.48
CA TYR A 31 19.38 -0.27 -42.01
C TYR A 31 19.30 1.25 -42.18
N GLY A 32 20.35 2.00 -41.87
CA GLY A 32 20.33 3.46 -41.81
C GLY A 32 19.60 4.02 -40.59
N VAL A 33 19.79 5.30 -40.31
CA VAL A 33 19.31 5.98 -39.09
C VAL A 33 17.79 5.89 -38.94
N GLU A 34 17.04 6.19 -40.00
CA GLU A 34 15.57 6.23 -39.96
C GLU A 34 14.94 4.86 -39.64
N ASN A 35 15.42 3.83 -40.32
CA ASN A 35 14.92 2.46 -40.13
C ASN A 35 15.34 1.88 -38.78
N ALA A 36 16.54 2.19 -38.30
CA ALA A 36 17.01 1.78 -36.99
C ALA A 36 16.13 2.32 -35.88
N PHE A 37 15.80 3.62 -35.91
CA PHE A 37 14.87 4.21 -34.96
C PHE A 37 13.45 3.70 -35.12
N LEU A 38 13.01 3.40 -36.34
CA LEU A 38 11.70 2.77 -36.59
C LEU A 38 11.61 1.36 -35.97
N ILE A 39 12.67 0.56 -36.11
CA ILE A 39 12.76 -0.78 -35.51
C ILE A 39 12.75 -0.68 -33.98
N MET A 40 13.53 0.24 -33.43
CA MET A 40 13.57 0.48 -31.98
C MET A 40 12.23 0.99 -31.45
N SER A 41 11.56 1.92 -32.17
CA SER A 41 10.25 2.46 -31.77
C SER A 41 9.15 1.40 -31.64
N ARG A 42 9.26 0.33 -32.43
CA ARG A 42 8.31 -0.81 -32.36
C ARG A 42 8.42 -1.62 -31.07
N ARG A 43 9.55 -1.54 -30.39
CA ARG A 43 9.89 -2.31 -29.19
C ARG A 43 9.72 -1.54 -27.90
N PHE A 44 9.79 -0.19 -27.93
CA PHE A 44 9.62 0.65 -26.74
C PHE A 44 8.18 1.10 -26.50
N LYS A 45 7.81 1.38 -25.25
CA LYS A 45 6.69 2.27 -24.95
C LYS A 45 7.07 3.67 -25.43
N PHE A 46 6.12 4.41 -26.02
CA PHE A 46 6.43 5.69 -26.67
C PHE A 46 7.23 6.68 -25.80
N MET A 47 6.83 6.86 -24.52
CA MET A 47 7.55 7.72 -23.57
C MET A 47 9.00 7.25 -23.33
N SER A 48 9.19 5.93 -23.19
CA SER A 48 10.52 5.35 -23.04
C SER A 48 11.35 5.49 -24.31
N PHE A 49 10.71 5.44 -25.47
CA PHE A 49 11.36 5.66 -26.75
C PHE A 49 11.79 7.11 -26.92
N CYS A 50 10.93 8.09 -26.63
CA CYS A 50 11.30 9.52 -26.69
C CYS A 50 12.44 9.86 -25.74
N LEU A 51 12.43 9.30 -24.52
CA LEU A 51 13.49 9.48 -23.54
C LEU A 51 14.79 8.81 -24.01
N PHE A 52 14.69 7.64 -24.65
CA PHE A 52 15.80 6.93 -25.23
C PHE A 52 16.43 7.75 -26.39
N VAL A 53 15.62 8.24 -27.34
CA VAL A 53 16.10 9.08 -28.46
C VAL A 53 16.83 10.32 -27.95
N LYS A 54 16.25 11.03 -26.98
CA LYS A 54 16.87 12.21 -26.37
C LYS A 54 18.24 11.91 -25.75
N LYS A 55 18.40 10.74 -25.14
CA LYS A 55 19.68 10.31 -24.54
C LYS A 55 20.65 9.70 -25.52
N ALA A 56 20.16 9.15 -26.62
CA ALA A 56 20.98 8.46 -27.62
C ALA A 56 21.61 9.41 -28.65
N ILE A 57 21.03 10.58 -28.85
CA ILE A 57 21.54 11.57 -29.83
C ILE A 57 23.00 11.94 -29.56
N ASP A 58 23.36 12.11 -28.27
CA ASP A 58 24.73 12.45 -27.87
C ASP A 58 25.76 11.36 -28.20
N TYR A 59 25.32 10.15 -28.54
CA TYR A 59 26.14 8.96 -28.81
C TYR A 59 26.05 8.46 -30.26
N ILE A 60 25.24 9.14 -31.10
CA ILE A 60 24.99 8.75 -32.46
C ILE A 60 25.58 9.83 -33.34
N ASP A 61 26.48 9.41 -34.24
CA ASP A 61 26.97 10.28 -35.29
C ASP A 61 25.86 10.45 -36.35
N THR A 62 25.05 11.48 -36.17
CA THR A 62 23.92 11.82 -37.04
C THR A 62 23.72 13.33 -37.06
N ASN A 63 23.45 13.86 -38.22
CA ASN A 63 23.07 15.27 -38.40
C ASN A 63 21.60 15.57 -38.05
N LEU A 64 20.86 14.56 -37.55
CA LEU A 64 19.42 14.68 -37.21
C LEU A 64 19.23 15.07 -35.74
N THR A 65 18.44 16.11 -35.53
CA THR A 65 17.99 16.51 -34.18
C THR A 65 16.93 15.58 -33.62
N TYR A 66 16.70 15.65 -32.31
CA TYR A 66 15.62 14.92 -31.64
C TYR A 66 14.27 15.10 -32.33
N ASN A 67 13.92 16.33 -32.70
CA ASN A 67 12.65 16.65 -33.35
C ASN A 67 12.55 16.04 -34.73
N GLU A 68 13.58 16.09 -35.52
CA GLU A 68 13.63 15.48 -36.86
C GLU A 68 13.53 13.96 -36.79
N ILE A 69 14.18 13.32 -35.85
CA ILE A 69 14.06 11.87 -35.65
C ILE A 69 12.62 11.49 -35.26
N ILE A 70 11.99 12.24 -34.36
CA ILE A 70 10.61 11.97 -33.92
C ILE A 70 9.59 12.30 -35.01
N GLU A 71 9.82 13.31 -35.84
CA GLU A 71 8.96 13.66 -36.98
C GLU A 71 9.06 12.70 -38.15
N LYS A 72 10.28 12.20 -38.45
CA LYS A 72 10.52 11.23 -39.55
C LYS A 72 10.00 9.84 -39.24
N ILE A 73 9.88 9.47 -37.95
CA ILE A 73 9.19 8.24 -37.55
C ILE A 73 7.70 8.46 -37.82
N ARG A 74 7.23 8.03 -39.00
CA ARG A 74 5.87 8.28 -39.51
C ARG A 74 4.83 8.20 -38.41
N PRO A 75 4.06 9.27 -38.14
CA PRO A 75 3.08 9.32 -37.05
C PRO A 75 2.09 8.17 -37.04
N ILE A 76 1.76 7.61 -38.24
CA ILE A 76 0.84 6.49 -38.41
C ILE A 76 1.39 5.18 -37.82
N HIS A 77 2.68 4.93 -37.92
CA HIS A 77 3.29 3.71 -37.37
C HIS A 77 3.34 3.76 -35.83
N ILE A 78 3.64 4.94 -35.28
CA ILE A 78 3.59 5.18 -33.84
C ILE A 78 2.14 5.08 -33.37
N HIS A 79 1.21 5.71 -34.06
CA HIS A 79 -0.23 5.65 -33.72
C HIS A 79 -0.77 4.20 -33.74
N ASN A 80 -0.48 3.43 -34.79
CA ASN A 80 -0.89 2.04 -34.91
C ASN A 80 -0.25 1.14 -33.84
N TYR A 81 1.01 1.40 -33.50
CA TYR A 81 1.72 0.70 -32.42
C TYR A 81 1.12 1.02 -31.05
N LEU A 82 0.86 2.29 -30.77
CA LEU A 82 0.24 2.75 -29.52
C LEU A 82 -1.19 2.25 -29.37
N LYS A 83 -1.97 2.27 -30.47
CA LYS A 83 -3.33 1.73 -30.52
C LYS A 83 -3.34 0.23 -30.25
N LYS A 84 -2.43 -0.53 -30.86
CA LYS A 84 -2.31 -1.99 -30.64
C LYS A 84 -1.93 -2.34 -29.20
N ARG A 85 -1.24 -1.43 -28.48
CA ARG A 85 -0.82 -1.60 -27.08
C ARG A 85 -1.61 -0.80 -26.06
N LYS A 86 -2.70 -0.14 -26.45
CA LYS A 86 -3.56 0.68 -25.58
C LYS A 86 -2.82 1.82 -24.85
N ILE A 87 -1.77 2.39 -25.46
CA ILE A 87 -1.00 3.49 -24.89
C ILE A 87 -1.47 4.81 -25.52
N LYS A 88 -1.81 5.82 -24.70
CA LYS A 88 -2.18 7.15 -25.20
C LYS A 88 -0.91 7.89 -25.67
N PRO A 89 -0.86 8.42 -26.90
CA PRO A 89 0.28 9.24 -27.36
C PRO A 89 0.29 10.61 -26.66
N PHE A 90 1.38 10.94 -26.04
CA PHE A 90 1.52 12.15 -25.20
C PHE A 90 1.92 13.42 -25.98
N THR A 91 2.28 13.32 -27.27
CA THR A 91 2.97 14.40 -27.99
C THR A 91 2.29 14.91 -29.27
N PHE A 92 1.11 14.44 -29.61
CA PHE A 92 0.35 15.07 -30.68
C PHE A 92 -0.60 16.13 -30.08
N THR A 93 -0.33 17.41 -30.36
CA THR A 93 -1.31 18.47 -30.09
C THR A 93 -2.61 18.12 -30.80
N ASN A 94 -3.74 18.41 -30.15
CA ASN A 94 -5.06 18.13 -30.70
C ASN A 94 -5.26 18.75 -32.11
N GLU A 95 -4.53 19.80 -32.42
CA GLU A 95 -4.55 20.52 -33.72
C GLU A 95 -3.91 19.72 -34.87
N LYS A 96 -2.67 19.23 -34.71
CA LYS A 96 -2.02 18.39 -35.75
C LYS A 96 -2.80 17.08 -36.00
N ARG A 97 -3.45 16.55 -34.97
CA ARG A 97 -4.31 15.37 -35.08
C ARG A 97 -5.57 15.66 -35.86
N LYS A 98 -6.19 16.83 -35.64
CA LYS A 98 -7.39 17.32 -36.32
C LYS A 98 -7.09 17.57 -37.79
N GLU A 99 -5.96 18.19 -38.09
CA GLU A 99 -5.53 18.47 -39.48
C GLU A 99 -5.28 17.18 -40.28
N TYR A 100 -4.59 16.20 -39.71
CA TYR A 100 -4.39 14.89 -40.37
C TYR A 100 -5.68 14.13 -40.60
N TYR A 101 -6.59 14.11 -39.63
CA TYR A 101 -7.92 13.49 -39.77
C TYR A 101 -8.75 14.18 -40.87
N ASN A 102 -8.75 15.50 -40.90
CA ASN A 102 -9.50 16.27 -41.91
C ASN A 102 -8.95 16.01 -43.32
N LYS A 103 -7.64 16.06 -43.53
CA LYS A 103 -7.02 15.72 -44.83
C LYS A 103 -7.38 14.30 -45.30
N ARG A 104 -7.43 13.33 -44.39
CA ARG A 104 -7.80 11.95 -44.71
C ARG A 104 -9.31 11.82 -45.01
N LEU A 105 -10.15 12.51 -44.28
CA LEU A 105 -11.59 12.53 -44.49
C LEU A 105 -11.93 13.13 -45.85
N GLU A 106 -11.35 14.27 -46.20
CA GLU A 106 -11.51 14.92 -47.50
C GLU A 106 -11.06 14.02 -48.66
N LYS A 107 -9.89 13.39 -48.54
CA LYS A 107 -9.41 12.43 -49.55
C LYS A 107 -10.39 11.28 -49.73
N THR A 108 -10.97 10.76 -48.65
CA THR A 108 -11.97 9.67 -48.70
C THR A 108 -13.27 10.15 -49.33
N LYS A 109 -13.75 11.36 -48.99
CA LYS A 109 -14.95 11.97 -49.59
C LYS A 109 -14.80 12.19 -51.07
N ARG A 110 -13.67 12.79 -51.52
CA ARG A 110 -13.35 12.98 -52.95
C ARG A 110 -13.34 11.65 -53.72
N THR A 111 -12.76 10.60 -53.13
CA THR A 111 -12.72 9.27 -53.76
C THR A 111 -14.12 8.66 -53.89
N LYS A 112 -14.95 8.81 -52.87
CA LYS A 112 -16.35 8.31 -52.90
C LYS A 112 -17.20 9.10 -53.88
N LEU A 113 -17.06 10.43 -53.89
CA LEU A 113 -17.78 11.29 -54.86
C LEU A 113 -17.39 10.93 -56.29
N LYS A 114 -16.09 10.76 -56.59
CA LYS A 114 -15.60 10.36 -57.91
C LYS A 114 -16.08 8.98 -58.34
N LYS A 115 -16.24 8.03 -57.42
CA LYS A 115 -16.55 6.63 -57.75
C LYS A 115 -18.03 6.31 -57.70
N TYR A 116 -18.80 7.00 -56.87
CA TYR A 116 -20.19 6.66 -56.57
C TYR A 116 -21.15 7.85 -56.66
N GLY A 117 -20.67 9.03 -57.06
CA GLY A 117 -21.49 10.23 -57.14
C GLY A 117 -21.96 10.81 -55.78
N ASN A 118 -21.56 10.21 -54.69
CA ASN A 118 -21.95 10.62 -53.33
C ASN A 118 -20.76 10.52 -52.37
N GLU A 119 -20.40 11.62 -51.73
CA GLU A 119 -19.26 11.68 -50.79
C GLU A 119 -19.44 10.82 -49.52
N ASN A 120 -20.70 10.54 -49.16
CA ASN A 120 -21.08 9.75 -48.00
C ASN A 120 -21.48 8.31 -48.33
N TYR A 121 -21.27 7.89 -49.59
CA TYR A 121 -21.67 6.56 -50.06
C TYR A 121 -21.21 5.44 -49.11
N GLN A 122 -22.15 4.55 -48.75
CA GLN A 122 -21.93 3.31 -48.01
C GLN A 122 -22.62 2.17 -48.74
N ASN A 123 -21.86 1.14 -49.10
CA ASN A 123 -22.47 -0.07 -49.70
C ASN A 123 -23.00 -0.96 -48.57
N VAL A 124 -24.26 -0.75 -48.22
CA VAL A 124 -24.94 -1.46 -47.13
C VAL A 124 -25.08 -2.95 -47.43
N GLU A 125 -25.41 -3.30 -48.67
CA GLU A 125 -25.61 -4.69 -49.12
C GLU A 125 -24.32 -5.49 -49.03
N LYS A 126 -23.22 -4.98 -49.60
CA LYS A 126 -21.91 -5.62 -49.47
C LYS A 126 -21.45 -5.73 -48.01
N GLY A 127 -21.87 -4.79 -47.15
CA GLY A 127 -21.65 -4.83 -45.72
C GLY A 127 -22.39 -5.99 -45.06
N LYS A 128 -23.63 -6.22 -45.43
CA LYS A 128 -24.48 -7.31 -44.97
C LYS A 128 -23.95 -8.67 -45.43
N GLU A 129 -23.65 -8.82 -46.72
CA GLU A 129 -23.02 -10.04 -47.26
C GLU A 129 -21.72 -10.41 -46.58
N THR A 130 -20.88 -9.41 -46.32
CA THR A 130 -19.60 -9.63 -45.63
C THR A 130 -19.82 -10.09 -44.19
N LYS A 131 -20.84 -9.55 -43.52
CA LYS A 131 -21.21 -9.95 -42.17
C LYS A 131 -21.78 -11.37 -42.16
N LEU A 132 -22.70 -11.66 -43.05
CA LEU A 132 -23.28 -12.99 -43.18
C LEU A 132 -22.20 -14.05 -43.46
N LYS A 133 -21.29 -13.77 -44.40
CA LYS A 133 -20.21 -14.69 -44.78
C LYS A 133 -19.20 -14.89 -43.63
N LYS A 134 -18.97 -13.89 -42.81
CA LYS A 134 -17.92 -13.92 -41.78
C LYS A 134 -18.41 -14.33 -40.39
N TYR A 135 -19.66 -14.06 -40.10
CA TYR A 135 -20.23 -14.20 -38.75
C TYR A 135 -21.55 -14.98 -38.72
N GLY A 136 -22.07 -15.40 -39.88
CA GLY A 136 -23.36 -16.11 -40.00
C GLY A 136 -24.60 -15.25 -39.75
N ASP A 137 -24.43 -13.93 -39.58
CA ASP A 137 -25.52 -12.98 -39.30
C ASP A 137 -25.27 -11.67 -40.08
N GLU A 138 -26.21 -11.29 -40.95
CA GLU A 138 -26.12 -10.07 -41.76
C GLU A 138 -26.15 -8.78 -40.91
N ASN A 139 -26.77 -8.83 -39.72
CA ASN A 139 -26.90 -7.74 -38.78
C ASN A 139 -25.85 -7.80 -37.68
N TYR A 140 -24.88 -8.72 -37.78
CA TYR A 140 -23.85 -8.90 -36.76
C TYR A 140 -23.27 -7.57 -36.32
N ASN A 141 -23.35 -7.34 -35.01
CA ASN A 141 -22.77 -6.18 -34.35
C ASN A 141 -21.93 -6.63 -33.13
N ASN A 142 -20.62 -6.57 -33.29
CA ASN A 142 -19.72 -6.92 -32.21
C ASN A 142 -19.74 -5.81 -31.12
N ARG A 143 -20.69 -5.90 -30.19
CA ARG A 143 -20.87 -4.94 -29.09
C ARG A 143 -19.61 -4.79 -28.23
N GLU A 144 -18.84 -5.85 -28.01
CA GLU A 144 -17.60 -5.78 -27.26
C GLU A 144 -16.53 -4.97 -27.99
N LYS A 145 -16.37 -5.20 -29.31
CA LYS A 145 -15.44 -4.44 -30.14
C LYS A 145 -15.91 -2.98 -30.31
N SER A 146 -17.20 -2.76 -30.45
CA SER A 146 -17.81 -1.43 -30.50
C SER A 146 -17.62 -0.68 -29.21
N ASN A 147 -17.87 -1.29 -28.07
CA ASN A 147 -17.65 -0.70 -26.74
C ASN A 147 -16.17 -0.42 -26.47
N LYS A 148 -15.28 -1.29 -26.97
CA LYS A 148 -13.84 -1.09 -26.86
C LYS A 148 -13.35 0.08 -27.72
N THR A 149 -13.86 0.18 -28.97
CA THR A 149 -13.57 1.29 -29.89
C THR A 149 -14.21 2.59 -29.39
N PHE A 150 -15.36 2.50 -28.73
CA PHE A 150 -16.05 3.63 -28.11
C PHE A 150 -15.28 4.22 -26.94
N LYS A 151 -14.62 3.40 -26.12
CA LYS A 151 -13.76 3.84 -25.01
C LYS A 151 -12.43 4.47 -25.47
N ASP A 152 -11.96 4.12 -26.67
CA ASP A 152 -10.62 4.49 -27.16
C ASP A 152 -10.60 5.79 -28.01
N ASN A 153 -11.75 6.41 -28.31
CA ASN A 153 -11.86 7.58 -29.19
C ASN A 153 -12.19 8.88 -28.45
N ASN A 154 -11.30 9.87 -28.55
CA ASN A 154 -11.50 11.22 -27.98
C ASN A 154 -12.69 12.01 -28.60
N SER A 155 -13.31 11.52 -29.69
CA SER A 155 -14.59 12.05 -30.20
C SER A 155 -15.75 11.85 -29.21
N ILE A 156 -15.58 10.96 -28.25
CA ILE A 156 -16.52 10.72 -27.15
C ILE A 156 -16.57 11.91 -26.21
N VAL A 157 -15.43 12.53 -25.91
CA VAL A 157 -15.38 13.66 -24.97
C VAL A 157 -16.25 14.80 -25.48
N SER A 158 -16.20 15.11 -26.80
CA SER A 158 -17.05 16.16 -27.39
C SER A 158 -18.53 15.76 -27.48
N LYS A 159 -18.83 14.50 -27.79
CA LYS A 159 -20.21 14.00 -27.81
C LYS A 159 -20.80 13.89 -26.42
N VAL A 160 -20.04 13.38 -25.47
CA VAL A 160 -20.45 13.31 -24.06
C VAL A 160 -20.62 14.71 -23.47
N SER A 161 -19.73 15.63 -23.78
CA SER A 161 -19.85 17.03 -23.35
C SER A 161 -21.09 17.70 -23.95
N LYS A 162 -21.36 17.50 -25.26
CA LYS A 162 -22.56 17.99 -25.93
C LYS A 162 -23.84 17.35 -25.36
N TYR A 163 -23.82 16.03 -25.12
CA TYR A 163 -24.94 15.32 -24.50
C TYR A 163 -25.22 15.85 -23.09
N LYS A 164 -24.18 15.98 -22.26
CA LYS A 164 -24.30 16.53 -20.90
C LYS A 164 -24.88 17.95 -20.91
N LYS A 165 -24.39 18.80 -21.80
CA LYS A 165 -24.91 20.18 -21.96
C LYS A 165 -26.39 20.16 -22.32
N THR A 166 -26.79 19.34 -23.31
CA THR A 166 -28.19 19.21 -23.71
C THR A 166 -29.07 18.65 -22.60
N CYS A 167 -28.56 17.70 -21.81
CA CYS A 167 -29.30 17.17 -20.67
C CYS A 167 -29.43 18.20 -19.55
N LEU A 168 -28.38 18.97 -19.28
CA LEU A 168 -28.42 20.03 -18.28
C LEU A 168 -29.43 21.13 -18.66
N GLU A 169 -29.46 21.53 -19.95
CA GLU A 169 -30.40 22.52 -20.48
C GLU A 169 -31.86 22.05 -20.45
N ARG A 170 -32.13 20.76 -20.70
CA ARG A 170 -33.49 20.21 -20.79
C ARG A 170 -34.04 19.67 -19.49
N TYR A 171 -33.19 19.05 -18.69
CA TYR A 171 -33.60 18.25 -17.53
C TYR A 171 -32.94 18.67 -16.22
N GLY A 172 -32.08 19.70 -16.23
CA GLY A 172 -31.38 20.19 -15.04
C GLY A 172 -30.27 19.26 -14.52
N VAL A 173 -29.94 18.19 -15.24
CA VAL A 173 -28.93 17.18 -14.86
C VAL A 173 -28.04 16.83 -16.04
N GLU A 174 -26.78 16.44 -15.78
CA GLU A 174 -25.82 16.10 -16.84
C GLU A 174 -26.15 14.80 -17.62
N ASN A 175 -27.11 14.01 -17.16
CA ASN A 175 -27.49 12.75 -17.78
C ASN A 175 -28.99 12.54 -17.65
N TYR A 176 -29.68 12.34 -18.78
CA TYR A 176 -31.14 12.10 -18.81
C TYR A 176 -31.59 10.96 -17.88
N PHE A 177 -30.81 9.89 -17.77
CA PHE A 177 -31.09 8.80 -16.84
C PHE A 177 -31.05 9.19 -15.36
N MET A 178 -30.62 10.39 -15.05
CA MET A 178 -30.62 10.99 -13.70
C MET A 178 -31.68 12.07 -13.55
N SER A 179 -32.45 12.39 -14.60
CA SER A 179 -33.54 13.35 -14.51
C SER A 179 -34.69 12.83 -13.66
N GLU A 180 -35.37 13.72 -12.97
CA GLU A 180 -36.54 13.36 -12.17
C GLU A 180 -37.63 12.72 -13.04
N GLU A 181 -37.80 13.22 -14.26
CA GLU A 181 -38.73 12.66 -15.26
C GLU A 181 -38.43 11.20 -15.58
N TYR A 182 -37.16 10.86 -15.92
CA TYR A 182 -36.78 9.48 -16.24
C TYR A 182 -36.89 8.57 -15.02
N LEU A 183 -36.41 9.04 -13.87
CA LEU A 183 -36.44 8.27 -12.63
C LEU A 183 -37.87 8.00 -12.16
N SER A 184 -38.76 9.00 -12.29
CA SER A 184 -40.18 8.84 -11.97
C SER A 184 -40.84 7.80 -12.87
N ASN A 185 -40.63 7.91 -14.19
CA ASN A 185 -41.19 6.97 -15.16
C ASN A 185 -40.70 5.51 -14.94
N VAL A 186 -39.40 5.36 -14.62
CA VAL A 186 -38.83 4.03 -14.30
C VAL A 186 -39.40 3.48 -12.98
N LYS A 187 -39.55 4.32 -11.97
CA LYS A 187 -40.13 3.92 -10.69
C LYS A 187 -41.58 3.49 -10.84
N GLU A 188 -42.37 4.28 -11.55
CA GLU A 188 -43.79 3.97 -11.81
C GLU A 188 -43.94 2.67 -12.61
N LYS A 189 -43.16 2.50 -13.69
CA LYS A 189 -43.11 1.26 -14.44
C LYS A 189 -42.76 0.05 -13.57
N ASN A 190 -41.69 0.17 -12.76
CA ASN A 190 -41.28 -0.92 -11.89
C ASN A 190 -42.33 -1.22 -10.80
N LYS A 191 -42.98 -0.20 -10.22
CA LYS A 191 -44.07 -0.42 -9.25
C LYS A 191 -45.20 -1.22 -9.86
N ASN A 192 -45.56 -0.92 -11.14
CA ASN A 192 -46.62 -1.62 -11.85
C ASN A 192 -46.24 -3.05 -12.28
N GLU A 193 -44.96 -3.29 -12.66
CA GLU A 193 -44.52 -4.58 -13.19
C GLU A 193 -44.00 -5.53 -12.12
N ILE A 194 -43.32 -5.03 -11.08
CA ILE A 194 -42.60 -5.84 -10.07
C ILE A 194 -42.90 -5.46 -8.60
N GLY A 195 -43.82 -4.52 -8.37
CA GLY A 195 -44.26 -4.12 -7.04
C GLY A 195 -43.28 -3.26 -6.21
N CYS A 196 -42.16 -2.81 -6.80
CA CYS A 196 -41.18 -1.96 -6.12
C CYS A 196 -40.56 -0.94 -7.08
N GLU A 197 -40.00 0.18 -6.56
CA GLU A 197 -39.48 1.27 -7.38
C GLU A 197 -38.28 0.86 -8.25
N TRP A 198 -37.44 -0.05 -7.77
CA TRP A 198 -36.23 -0.49 -8.46
C TRP A 198 -36.14 -2.01 -8.52
N TYR A 199 -35.77 -2.54 -9.66
CA TYR A 199 -35.70 -3.99 -9.90
C TYR A 199 -34.88 -4.75 -8.82
N ASN A 200 -33.83 -4.16 -8.31
CA ASN A 200 -32.96 -4.77 -7.28
C ASN A 200 -33.60 -4.77 -5.87
N GLN A 201 -34.57 -3.90 -5.61
CA GLN A 201 -35.22 -3.76 -4.29
C GLN A 201 -36.04 -4.98 -3.87
N ARG A 202 -36.58 -5.73 -4.83
CA ARG A 202 -37.34 -6.96 -4.56
C ARG A 202 -36.54 -8.03 -3.78
N HIS A 203 -35.21 -7.91 -3.76
CA HIS A 203 -34.31 -8.81 -3.07
C HIS A 203 -33.83 -8.24 -1.72
N TYR A 204 -34.09 -6.97 -1.44
CA TYR A 204 -33.69 -6.36 -0.20
C TYR A 204 -34.65 -6.75 0.92
N LYS A 205 -34.07 -7.10 2.07
CA LYS A 205 -34.82 -7.25 3.31
C LYS A 205 -34.97 -5.88 3.98
N ASN A 206 -35.97 -5.72 4.85
CA ASN A 206 -36.14 -4.55 5.72
C ASN A 206 -36.07 -3.20 4.96
N TYR A 207 -36.53 -3.16 3.71
CA TYR A 207 -36.39 -1.98 2.84
C TYR A 207 -37.00 -0.70 3.41
N ASP A 208 -38.07 -0.82 4.17
CA ASP A 208 -38.77 0.32 4.82
C ASP A 208 -37.89 1.04 5.85
N ASP A 209 -36.91 0.34 6.42
CA ASP A 209 -35.93 0.89 7.34
C ASP A 209 -34.79 1.65 6.61
N LEU A 210 -34.75 1.62 5.27
CA LEU A 210 -33.68 2.17 4.47
C LEU A 210 -33.77 3.71 4.36
N ASN A 211 -33.68 4.39 5.48
CA ASN A 211 -33.58 5.84 5.58
C ASN A 211 -32.30 6.27 6.32
N GLU A 212 -31.86 7.53 6.12
CA GLU A 212 -30.60 8.02 6.64
C GLU A 212 -30.51 7.96 8.17
N ASN A 213 -31.57 8.33 8.89
CA ASN A 213 -31.58 8.35 10.34
C ASN A 213 -31.46 6.94 10.92
N PHE A 214 -32.21 5.97 10.38
CA PHE A 214 -32.09 4.59 10.79
C PHE A 214 -30.70 4.03 10.53
N VAL A 215 -30.14 4.31 9.34
CA VAL A 215 -28.80 3.84 8.96
C VAL A 215 -27.73 4.45 9.87
N ARG A 216 -27.77 5.76 10.14
CA ARG A 216 -26.82 6.41 11.05
C ARG A 216 -26.90 5.86 12.47
N ASN A 217 -28.11 5.68 13.00
CA ASN A 217 -28.30 5.22 14.38
C ASN A 217 -27.91 3.75 14.59
N ASN A 218 -28.12 2.88 13.59
CA ASN A 218 -27.91 1.44 13.74
C ASN A 218 -26.57 0.95 13.19
N PHE A 219 -26.02 1.61 12.15
CA PHE A 219 -24.83 1.14 11.46
C PHE A 219 -23.61 2.07 11.57
N ILE A 220 -23.71 3.20 12.26
CA ILE A 220 -22.55 4.01 12.63
C ILE A 220 -22.31 3.87 14.12
N LYS A 221 -21.20 3.20 14.48
CA LYS A 221 -20.77 3.02 15.87
C LYS A 221 -19.38 3.56 16.06
N ASN A 222 -19.17 4.40 17.05
CA ASN A 222 -17.88 5.03 17.36
C ASN A 222 -17.25 5.73 16.14
N GLY A 223 -18.07 6.38 15.31
CA GLY A 223 -17.61 7.08 14.10
C GLY A 223 -17.20 6.17 12.94
N VAL A 224 -17.60 4.89 12.95
CA VAL A 224 -17.30 3.92 11.88
C VAL A 224 -18.57 3.34 11.31
N PHE A 225 -18.69 3.31 9.99
CA PHE A 225 -19.82 2.67 9.30
C PHE A 225 -19.62 1.17 9.17
N LEU A 226 -20.55 0.40 9.75
CA LEU A 226 -20.54 -1.07 9.74
C LEU A 226 -21.09 -1.59 8.41
N ILE A 227 -20.29 -1.58 7.36
CA ILE A 227 -20.72 -1.87 5.98
C ILE A 227 -21.23 -3.31 5.80
N ASP A 228 -20.60 -4.27 6.48
CA ASP A 228 -20.99 -5.68 6.38
C ASP A 228 -22.32 -5.92 7.10
N ASP A 229 -22.47 -5.42 8.34
CA ASP A 229 -23.71 -5.51 9.11
C ASP A 229 -24.89 -4.83 8.37
N PHE A 230 -24.62 -3.69 7.70
CA PHE A 230 -25.58 -3.00 6.85
C PHE A 230 -25.96 -3.86 5.64
N GLY A 231 -24.97 -4.43 4.96
CA GLY A 231 -25.18 -5.29 3.79
C GLY A 231 -26.00 -6.53 4.14
N ASP A 232 -25.69 -7.18 5.26
CA ASP A 232 -26.38 -8.37 5.74
C ASP A 232 -27.82 -8.05 6.16
N TYR A 233 -28.04 -6.94 6.89
CA TYR A 233 -29.36 -6.52 7.35
C TYR A 233 -30.32 -6.27 6.18
N PHE A 234 -29.84 -5.58 5.12
CA PHE A 234 -30.63 -5.27 3.94
C PHE A 234 -30.52 -6.32 2.82
N ASN A 235 -29.77 -7.40 3.02
CA ASN A 235 -29.46 -8.41 1.99
C ASN A 235 -28.88 -7.77 0.69
N MET A 236 -27.90 -6.90 0.87
CA MET A 236 -27.27 -6.15 -0.23
C MET A 236 -25.85 -6.61 -0.49
N THR A 237 -25.49 -6.71 -1.76
CA THR A 237 -24.09 -6.92 -2.16
C THR A 237 -23.27 -5.62 -2.03
N GLU A 238 -21.94 -5.73 -2.07
CA GLU A 238 -20.98 -4.63 -1.87
C GLU A 238 -21.26 -3.38 -2.74
N LYS A 239 -21.64 -3.56 -4.02
CA LYS A 239 -21.87 -2.44 -4.96
C LYS A 239 -23.08 -1.58 -4.60
N PRO A 240 -24.28 -2.13 -4.39
CA PRO A 240 -25.44 -1.37 -3.91
C PRO A 240 -25.18 -0.71 -2.55
N THR A 241 -24.54 -1.44 -1.63
CA THR A 241 -24.17 -0.92 -0.32
C THR A 241 -23.30 0.32 -0.44
N LYS A 242 -22.20 0.27 -1.21
CA LYS A 242 -21.32 1.42 -1.49
C LYS A 242 -22.03 2.59 -2.13
N TYR A 243 -22.97 2.34 -3.03
CA TYR A 243 -23.76 3.39 -3.64
C TYR A 243 -24.63 4.12 -2.63
N LEU A 244 -25.38 3.37 -1.82
CA LEU A 244 -26.32 3.94 -0.85
C LEU A 244 -25.60 4.77 0.22
N TYR A 245 -24.58 4.23 0.88
CA TYR A 245 -23.96 4.96 1.97
C TYR A 245 -23.16 6.19 1.50
N LYS A 246 -22.47 6.11 0.37
CA LYS A 246 -21.66 7.25 -0.12
C LYS A 246 -22.47 8.29 -0.85
N ARG A 247 -23.42 7.89 -1.69
CA ARG A 247 -24.10 8.82 -2.61
C ARG A 247 -25.51 9.21 -2.18
N LYS A 248 -26.24 8.30 -1.57
CA LYS A 248 -27.60 8.58 -1.12
C LYS A 248 -27.60 9.18 0.29
N PHE A 249 -26.85 8.61 1.22
CA PHE A 249 -26.83 9.02 2.62
C PHE A 249 -25.62 9.89 2.99
N ASN A 250 -24.76 10.19 2.05
CA ASN A 250 -23.55 11.02 2.25
C ASN A 250 -22.76 10.62 3.52
N ILE A 251 -22.65 9.32 3.78
CA ILE A 251 -21.92 8.79 4.92
C ILE A 251 -20.44 8.88 4.59
N VAL A 252 -19.74 9.74 5.31
CA VAL A 252 -18.31 10.02 5.14
C VAL A 252 -17.43 9.21 6.09
N GLU A 253 -18.04 8.60 7.11
CA GLU A 253 -17.39 7.78 8.11
C GLU A 253 -16.63 6.62 7.43
N PRO A 254 -15.42 6.27 7.91
CA PRO A 254 -14.67 5.15 7.38
C PRO A 254 -15.47 3.85 7.57
N THR A 255 -15.44 3.00 6.55
CA THR A 255 -16.13 1.71 6.58
C THR A 255 -15.31 0.69 7.37
N LYS A 256 -15.99 -0.19 8.09
CA LYS A 256 -15.37 -1.31 8.81
C LYS A 256 -14.83 -2.33 7.79
N THR A 257 -13.53 -2.25 7.48
CA THR A 257 -12.75 -3.44 7.17
C THR A 257 -11.87 -3.69 8.39
N ASN A 258 -11.56 -4.92 8.75
CA ASN A 258 -10.88 -5.23 10.02
C ASN A 258 -9.60 -4.41 10.24
N THR A 259 -8.82 -4.15 9.20
CA THR A 259 -7.58 -3.36 9.29
C THR A 259 -7.85 -1.86 9.40
N ILE A 260 -8.73 -1.31 8.57
CA ILE A 260 -9.10 0.12 8.58
C ILE A 260 -9.80 0.48 9.89
N TYR A 261 -10.61 -0.43 10.45
CA TYR A 261 -11.26 -0.23 11.74
C TYR A 261 -10.23 -0.04 12.86
N LYS A 262 -9.23 -0.91 12.95
CA LYS A 262 -8.18 -0.83 13.98
C LYS A 262 -7.30 0.40 13.83
N GLN A 263 -6.93 0.78 12.61
CA GLN A 263 -6.22 2.03 12.34
C GLN A 263 -7.01 3.24 12.85
N PHE A 264 -8.31 3.29 12.55
CA PHE A 264 -9.18 4.38 12.96
C PHE A 264 -9.46 4.38 14.47
N GLU A 265 -9.58 3.21 15.09
CA GLU A 265 -9.65 3.08 16.55
C GLU A 265 -8.41 3.68 17.22
N ILE A 266 -7.21 3.34 16.74
CA ILE A 266 -5.95 3.92 17.23
C ILE A 266 -5.93 5.44 17.00
N PHE A 267 -6.32 5.90 15.81
CA PHE A 267 -6.42 7.33 15.52
C PHE A 267 -7.31 8.06 16.54
N ASN A 268 -8.45 7.49 16.91
CA ASN A 268 -9.37 8.11 17.88
C ASN A 268 -8.83 8.09 19.32
N LEU A 269 -8.08 7.04 19.70
CA LEU A 269 -7.47 6.93 21.02
C LEU A 269 -6.33 7.94 21.25
N ILE A 270 -5.70 8.43 20.18
CA ILE A 270 -4.62 9.42 20.25
C ILE A 270 -5.19 10.80 20.60
N LYS A 271 -4.77 11.34 21.73
CA LYS A 271 -5.16 12.66 22.24
C LYS A 271 -4.26 13.77 21.66
N SER A 272 -4.39 14.05 20.38
CA SER A 272 -3.72 15.18 19.71
C SER A 272 -4.72 15.91 18.82
N GLU A 273 -4.72 17.23 18.85
CA GLU A 273 -5.57 18.03 17.96
C GLU A 273 -5.03 18.04 16.53
N ASN A 274 -3.71 18.10 16.38
CA ASN A 274 -3.03 18.07 15.08
C ASN A 274 -2.60 16.64 14.74
N LYS A 275 -3.58 15.80 14.33
CA LYS A 275 -3.34 14.43 13.83
C LYS A 275 -3.94 14.25 12.45
N LEU A 276 -3.19 13.64 11.54
CA LEU A 276 -3.57 13.41 10.15
C LEU A 276 -3.77 11.92 9.90
N TYR A 277 -4.86 11.57 9.22
CA TYR A 277 -5.19 10.19 8.89
C TYR A 277 -4.91 9.92 7.41
N ASN A 278 -4.27 8.77 7.09
CA ASN A 278 -3.87 8.37 5.73
C ASN A 278 -3.13 9.48 4.98
N TYR A 279 -2.10 10.04 5.62
CA TYR A 279 -1.38 11.20 5.10
C TYR A 279 -0.19 10.81 4.21
N LYS A 280 -0.06 11.47 3.08
CA LYS A 280 1.03 11.24 2.10
C LYS A 280 2.33 11.93 2.51
N LEU A 281 2.93 11.48 3.59
CA LEU A 281 4.17 12.04 4.12
C LEU A 281 5.38 11.78 3.21
N ILE A 282 5.44 10.63 2.56
CA ILE A 282 6.59 10.13 1.81
C ILE A 282 6.31 9.98 0.32
N GLY A 283 5.87 11.06 -0.30
CA GLY A 283 5.54 11.09 -1.72
C GLY A 283 4.22 10.41 -2.03
N LEU A 284 4.25 9.32 -2.83
CA LEU A 284 3.02 8.57 -3.19
C LEU A 284 2.58 7.55 -2.13
N LYS A 285 3.41 7.30 -1.11
CA LYS A 285 3.08 6.36 -0.03
C LYS A 285 2.39 7.09 1.11
N GLU A 286 1.33 6.50 1.62
CA GLU A 286 0.56 6.99 2.76
C GLU A 286 1.14 6.41 4.05
N ILE A 287 1.05 7.20 5.13
CA ILE A 287 1.23 6.78 6.52
C ILE A 287 -0.14 6.80 7.17
N ASP A 288 -0.50 5.75 7.87
CA ASP A 288 -1.84 5.58 8.44
C ASP A 288 -2.22 6.73 9.37
N ILE A 289 -1.29 7.13 10.27
CA ILE A 289 -1.49 8.25 11.18
C ILE A 289 -0.20 9.07 11.25
N VAL A 290 -0.31 10.39 11.15
CA VAL A 290 0.82 11.31 11.31
C VAL A 290 0.51 12.33 12.39
N LEU A 291 1.48 12.53 13.31
CA LEU A 291 1.47 13.54 14.36
C LEU A 291 2.57 14.57 14.06
N PRO A 292 2.24 15.65 13.33
CA PRO A 292 3.25 16.60 12.84
C PRO A 292 4.02 17.30 13.97
N ASP A 293 3.35 17.65 15.07
CA ASP A 293 3.92 18.42 16.18
C ASP A 293 5.09 17.71 16.87
N ILE A 294 5.04 16.37 16.89
CA ILE A 294 6.10 15.53 17.50
C ILE A 294 6.88 14.73 16.44
N LYS A 295 6.65 15.02 15.15
CA LYS A 295 7.28 14.36 13.99
C LYS A 295 7.23 12.82 14.09
N LEU A 296 6.05 12.29 14.38
CA LEU A 296 5.82 10.86 14.53
C LEU A 296 4.82 10.37 13.48
N GLY A 297 5.22 9.38 12.68
CA GLY A 297 4.34 8.53 11.88
C GLY A 297 3.99 7.26 12.63
N ILE A 298 2.82 6.70 12.35
CA ILE A 298 2.33 5.45 12.94
C ILE A 298 1.72 4.63 11.82
N GLU A 299 2.13 3.37 11.71
CA GLU A 299 1.59 2.34 10.81
C GLU A 299 0.94 1.24 11.63
N TYR A 300 -0.24 0.82 11.21
CA TYR A 300 -0.89 -0.38 11.73
C TYR A 300 -0.74 -1.51 10.72
N ASP A 301 0.17 -2.41 11.03
CA ASP A 301 0.54 -3.50 10.14
C ASP A 301 -0.33 -4.74 10.37
N GLY A 302 -1.44 -4.84 9.61
CA GLY A 302 -2.32 -6.01 9.62
C GLY A 302 -1.57 -7.25 9.10
N LEU A 303 -1.56 -8.34 9.89
CA LEU A 303 -0.75 -9.53 9.61
C LEU A 303 -1.03 -10.15 8.24
N ILE A 304 -2.29 -10.13 7.80
CA ILE A 304 -2.69 -10.67 6.49
C ILE A 304 -2.11 -9.86 5.33
N PHE A 305 -2.01 -8.52 5.49
CA PHE A 305 -1.62 -7.64 4.39
C PHE A 305 -0.12 -7.37 4.33
N HIS A 306 0.60 -7.56 5.45
CA HIS A 306 2.01 -7.22 5.62
C HIS A 306 2.91 -8.45 5.73
N SER A 307 2.38 -9.64 5.49
CA SER A 307 3.13 -10.90 5.55
C SER A 307 3.53 -11.44 4.19
N GLU A 308 4.49 -12.34 4.21
CA GLU A 308 5.01 -13.02 3.03
C GLU A 308 4.07 -14.17 2.61
N GLY A 309 3.79 -14.27 1.30
CA GLY A 309 3.17 -15.45 0.71
C GLY A 309 1.68 -15.65 0.98
N LEU A 310 0.92 -14.60 1.37
CA LEU A 310 -0.53 -14.71 1.47
C LEU A 310 -1.22 -14.43 0.14
N LEU A 311 -2.18 -15.30 -0.19
CA LEU A 311 -3.10 -15.14 -1.30
C LEU A 311 -4.26 -14.24 -0.85
N ASN A 312 -4.41 -13.10 -1.51
CA ASN A 312 -5.64 -12.35 -1.45
C ASN A 312 -6.30 -12.44 -2.84
N GLU A 313 -7.45 -13.09 -2.93
CA GLU A 313 -8.22 -13.27 -4.19
C GLU A 313 -7.41 -13.84 -5.37
N GLY A 314 -6.59 -14.88 -5.11
CA GLY A 314 -5.77 -15.53 -6.15
C GLY A 314 -4.48 -14.80 -6.53
N ARG A 315 -4.09 -13.74 -5.81
CA ARG A 315 -2.81 -13.03 -6.01
C ARG A 315 -1.89 -13.23 -4.82
N VAL A 316 -0.69 -13.76 -5.08
CA VAL A 316 0.39 -13.80 -4.08
C VAL A 316 0.92 -12.38 -3.90
N ARG A 317 0.72 -11.80 -2.72
CA ARG A 317 1.39 -10.56 -2.34
C ARG A 317 2.75 -10.91 -1.76
N ASN A 318 3.78 -10.72 -2.55
CA ASN A 318 5.15 -10.89 -2.07
C ASN A 318 5.58 -9.61 -1.35
N VAL A 319 5.43 -9.58 -0.04
CA VAL A 319 5.96 -8.51 0.79
C VAL A 319 7.46 -8.78 0.99
N ASP A 320 8.30 -7.85 0.49
CA ASP A 320 9.75 -7.93 0.68
C ASP A 320 10.10 -7.89 2.18
N LYS A 321 11.10 -8.66 2.58
CA LYS A 321 11.64 -8.70 3.95
C LYS A 321 12.02 -7.30 4.51
N ASN A 322 12.35 -6.36 3.65
CA ASN A 322 12.71 -4.99 4.02
C ASN A 322 11.52 -4.01 3.95
N TYR A 323 10.29 -4.49 3.74
CA TYR A 323 9.12 -3.62 3.52
C TYR A 323 8.94 -2.58 4.63
N HIS A 324 8.89 -3.02 5.90
CA HIS A 324 8.73 -2.12 7.05
C HIS A 324 9.99 -1.26 7.27
N LEU A 325 11.17 -1.87 7.14
CA LEU A 325 12.45 -1.14 7.22
C LEU A 325 12.56 -0.02 6.18
N ASN A 326 12.20 -0.29 4.93
CA ASN A 326 12.26 0.72 3.87
C ASN A 326 11.29 1.88 4.15
N LYS A 327 10.11 1.60 4.71
CA LYS A 327 9.14 2.64 5.07
C LYS A 327 9.66 3.49 6.25
N LEU A 328 10.25 2.85 7.26
CA LEU A 328 10.92 3.52 8.38
C LEU A 328 12.05 4.45 7.91
N GLU A 329 12.97 3.95 7.07
CA GLU A 329 14.10 4.76 6.57
C GLU A 329 13.62 5.95 5.72
N LEU A 330 12.54 5.77 4.94
CA LEU A 330 11.93 6.87 4.20
C LEU A 330 11.33 7.94 5.14
N CYS A 331 10.64 7.54 6.21
CA CYS A 331 10.14 8.49 7.21
C CYS A 331 11.28 9.22 7.90
N ASN A 332 12.31 8.49 8.33
CA ASN A 332 13.49 9.07 8.96
C ASN A 332 14.19 10.09 8.06
N SER A 333 14.26 9.83 6.75
CA SER A 333 14.83 10.79 5.77
C SER A 333 14.04 12.10 5.66
N LYS A 334 12.78 12.13 6.12
CA LYS A 334 11.92 13.31 6.21
C LYS A 334 11.91 13.91 7.63
N GLY A 335 12.74 13.40 8.53
CA GLY A 335 12.83 13.85 9.92
C GLY A 335 11.67 13.39 10.81
N TYR A 336 10.97 12.33 10.42
CA TYR A 336 9.92 11.71 11.21
C TYR A 336 10.37 10.35 11.75
N ASP A 337 10.15 10.10 13.03
CA ASP A 337 10.15 8.74 13.58
C ASP A 337 8.94 7.97 13.02
N LEU A 338 9.02 6.63 12.92
CA LEU A 338 7.90 5.79 12.51
C LEU A 338 7.69 4.66 13.52
N PHE A 339 6.48 4.55 14.03
CA PHE A 339 6.03 3.41 14.82
C PHE A 339 5.33 2.39 13.94
N HIS A 340 5.74 1.12 14.03
CA HIS A 340 5.11 -0.01 13.38
C HIS A 340 4.35 -0.85 14.40
N ILE A 341 3.03 -0.72 14.44
CA ILE A 341 2.12 -1.45 15.32
C ILE A 341 1.65 -2.70 14.61
N PHE A 342 2.05 -3.87 15.06
CA PHE A 342 1.55 -5.13 14.51
C PHE A 342 0.17 -5.48 15.09
N GLU A 343 -0.69 -6.10 14.28
CA GLU A 343 -2.09 -6.45 14.62
C GLU A 343 -2.21 -7.20 15.96
N SER A 344 -1.21 -7.97 16.36
CA SER A 344 -1.19 -8.75 17.60
C SER A 344 -0.60 -8.01 18.80
N ASP A 345 -0.11 -6.78 18.62
CA ASP A 345 0.48 -6.01 19.70
C ASP A 345 -0.61 -5.51 20.68
N ASN A 346 -0.20 -5.30 21.94
CA ASN A 346 -1.05 -4.66 22.92
C ASN A 346 -1.18 -3.15 22.63
N ILE A 347 -2.36 -2.70 22.25
CA ILE A 347 -2.62 -1.31 21.87
C ILE A 347 -2.45 -0.34 23.05
N ASP A 348 -2.79 -0.74 24.28
CA ASP A 348 -2.65 0.14 25.45
C ASP A 348 -1.20 0.56 25.69
N ILE A 349 -0.25 -0.36 25.46
CA ILE A 349 1.17 -0.06 25.55
C ILE A 349 1.58 0.98 24.49
N TRP A 350 1.09 0.82 23.26
CA TRP A 350 1.36 1.76 22.19
C TRP A 350 0.78 3.14 22.46
N ILE A 351 -0.47 3.21 22.91
CA ILE A 351 -1.11 4.49 23.27
C ILE A 351 -0.34 5.16 24.42
N SER A 352 0.08 4.40 25.44
CA SER A 352 0.92 4.94 26.52
C SER A 352 2.24 5.50 25.99
N MET A 353 2.91 4.82 25.04
CA MET A 353 4.15 5.31 24.43
C MET A 353 3.91 6.57 23.59
N ILE A 354 2.82 6.65 22.85
CA ILE A 354 2.43 7.83 22.05
C ILE A 354 2.11 9.00 23.01
N ASN A 355 1.32 8.76 24.04
CA ASN A 355 1.00 9.75 25.06
C ASN A 355 2.25 10.27 25.79
N ASN A 356 3.24 9.41 26.01
CA ASN A 356 4.53 9.85 26.57
C ASN A 356 5.25 10.84 25.63
N ARG A 357 5.23 10.59 24.31
CA ARG A 357 5.78 11.50 23.29
C ARG A 357 5.01 12.82 23.22
N LEU A 358 3.69 12.79 23.43
CA LEU A 358 2.81 13.97 23.49
C LEU A 358 2.92 14.73 24.84
N GLY A 359 3.62 14.17 25.83
CA GLY A 359 3.75 14.78 27.15
C GLY A 359 2.51 14.65 28.05
N LEU A 360 1.60 13.74 27.71
CA LEU A 360 0.29 13.55 28.36
C LEU A 360 0.31 12.57 29.54
N ASN A 361 1.38 11.78 29.68
CA ASN A 361 1.49 10.83 30.78
C ASN A 361 1.77 11.53 32.11
N GLU A 362 1.30 10.92 33.21
CA GLU A 362 1.61 11.37 34.57
C GLU A 362 3.13 11.41 34.78
N ARG A 363 3.63 12.51 35.33
CA ARG A 363 5.08 12.70 35.54
C ARG A 363 5.48 12.32 36.95
N ILE A 364 6.32 11.30 37.07
CA ILE A 364 6.97 10.88 38.32
C ILE A 364 8.47 11.17 38.18
N TYR A 365 9.08 11.76 39.22
CA TYR A 365 10.51 12.03 39.20
C TYR A 365 11.27 10.90 39.90
N ALA A 366 12.20 10.27 39.22
CA ALA A 366 12.99 9.14 39.74
C ALA A 366 13.74 9.49 41.03
N ARG A 367 14.09 10.76 41.25
CA ARG A 367 14.72 11.21 42.52
C ARG A 367 13.85 10.95 43.75
N LYS A 368 12.53 10.89 43.60
CA LYS A 368 11.55 10.56 44.63
C LYS A 368 11.30 9.06 44.79
N CYS A 369 11.84 8.24 43.90
CA CYS A 369 11.63 6.80 43.90
C CYS A 369 12.75 6.07 44.68
N ILE A 370 12.43 4.90 45.19
CA ILE A 370 13.38 3.98 45.83
C ILE A 370 13.73 2.86 44.86
N VAL A 371 15.05 2.53 44.76
CA VAL A 371 15.48 1.36 43.96
C VAL A 371 15.40 0.12 44.84
N LYS A 372 14.79 -0.94 44.28
CA LYS A 372 14.79 -2.28 44.91
C LYS A 372 15.24 -3.33 43.90
N GLU A 373 15.95 -4.35 44.35
CA GLU A 373 16.21 -5.57 43.59
C GLU A 373 15.02 -6.51 43.74
N LEU A 374 14.59 -7.11 42.61
CA LEU A 374 13.33 -7.86 42.51
C LEU A 374 13.57 -9.28 42.03
N LYS A 375 12.74 -10.21 42.45
CA LYS A 375 12.69 -11.57 41.90
C LYS A 375 11.99 -11.55 40.55
N SER A 376 12.30 -12.55 39.70
CA SER A 376 11.67 -12.69 38.38
C SER A 376 10.14 -12.83 38.46
N THR A 377 9.63 -13.41 39.54
CA THR A 377 8.18 -13.53 39.79
C THR A 377 7.50 -12.19 40.01
N GLU A 378 8.18 -11.24 40.66
CA GLU A 378 7.64 -9.91 40.98
C GLU A 378 7.57 -8.99 39.78
N ILE A 379 8.45 -9.17 38.79
CA ILE A 379 8.48 -8.35 37.59
C ILE A 379 7.69 -8.95 36.40
N LYS A 380 7.27 -10.20 36.50
CA LYS A 380 6.64 -10.92 35.38
C LYS A 380 5.37 -10.23 34.88
N ASP A 381 4.46 -9.93 35.77
CA ASP A 381 3.21 -9.28 35.43
C ASP A 381 3.43 -7.82 35.04
N PHE A 382 4.36 -7.13 35.72
CA PHE A 382 4.73 -5.77 35.35
C PHE A 382 5.23 -5.70 33.91
N LEU A 383 6.17 -6.55 33.49
CA LEU A 383 6.72 -6.55 32.15
C LEU A 383 5.70 -6.99 31.08
N ASN A 384 4.84 -7.97 31.40
CA ASN A 384 3.79 -8.40 30.46
C ASN A 384 2.78 -7.29 30.18
N ASN A 385 2.46 -6.48 31.18
CA ASN A 385 1.47 -5.41 31.07
C ASN A 385 2.07 -4.08 30.54
N ASN A 386 3.37 -3.84 30.66
CA ASN A 386 3.97 -2.54 30.39
C ASN A 386 5.07 -2.54 29.32
N HIS A 387 5.51 -3.71 28.83
CA HIS A 387 6.56 -3.81 27.83
C HIS A 387 6.09 -4.58 26.58
N LEU A 388 6.24 -4.00 25.37
CA LEU A 388 5.79 -4.61 24.10
C LEU A 388 6.27 -6.04 23.87
N GLN A 389 7.46 -6.38 24.32
CA GLN A 389 8.01 -7.72 24.17
C GLN A 389 7.77 -8.62 25.40
N GLY A 390 7.03 -8.14 26.38
CA GLY A 390 6.70 -8.87 27.60
C GLY A 390 7.90 -9.33 28.44
N PHE A 391 7.60 -10.22 29.37
CA PHE A 391 8.56 -10.79 30.28
C PHE A 391 9.54 -11.75 29.58
N ILE A 392 10.79 -11.70 30.04
CA ILE A 392 11.80 -12.72 29.81
C ILE A 392 12.61 -12.89 31.09
N ASN A 393 12.98 -14.13 31.38
CA ASN A 393 13.76 -14.40 32.59
C ASN A 393 15.14 -13.71 32.53
N SER A 394 15.52 -13.06 33.62
CA SER A 394 16.73 -12.29 33.75
C SER A 394 17.34 -12.48 35.14
N SER A 395 18.66 -12.38 35.23
CA SER A 395 19.39 -12.66 36.47
C SER A 395 19.40 -11.48 37.46
N ILE A 396 19.26 -10.25 36.96
CA ILE A 396 19.25 -9.03 37.77
C ILE A 396 18.07 -8.19 37.34
N ASN A 397 17.18 -7.89 38.29
CA ASN A 397 15.95 -7.15 38.04
C ASN A 397 15.91 -5.97 39.03
N LEU A 398 15.91 -4.77 38.48
CA LEU A 398 15.86 -3.53 39.26
C LEU A 398 14.54 -2.84 39.06
N GLY A 399 13.86 -2.47 40.13
CA GLY A 399 12.61 -1.71 40.13
C GLY A 399 12.73 -0.37 40.82
N LEU A 400 11.99 0.61 40.33
CA LEU A 400 11.73 1.87 41.03
C LEU A 400 10.37 1.84 41.67
N TYR A 401 10.31 2.15 42.95
CA TYR A 401 9.09 2.30 43.74
C TYR A 401 8.81 3.76 44.05
N TYR A 402 7.58 4.17 43.84
CA TYR A 402 7.04 5.48 44.21
C TYR A 402 5.74 5.27 44.97
N ASN A 403 5.68 5.75 46.24
CA ASN A 403 4.53 5.51 47.12
C ASN A 403 4.12 4.02 47.19
N ASP A 404 5.12 3.16 47.42
CA ASP A 404 5.02 1.70 47.50
C ASP A 404 4.52 1.00 46.19
N GLU A 405 4.36 1.73 45.10
CA GLU A 405 3.99 1.17 43.81
C GLU A 405 5.23 1.03 42.89
N LEU A 406 5.34 -0.11 42.20
CA LEU A 406 6.37 -0.34 41.19
C LEU A 406 6.06 0.47 39.93
N VAL A 407 6.88 1.45 39.58
CA VAL A 407 6.65 2.40 38.48
C VAL A 407 7.64 2.29 37.33
N SER A 408 8.78 1.59 37.51
CA SER A 408 9.74 1.35 36.42
C SER A 408 10.57 0.11 36.69
N VAL A 409 10.91 -0.63 35.63
CA VAL A 409 11.76 -1.84 35.73
C VAL A 409 12.87 -1.79 34.70
N MET A 410 14.08 -2.20 35.11
CA MET A 410 15.22 -2.45 34.21
C MET A 410 15.85 -3.80 34.56
N THR A 411 16.12 -4.62 33.52
CA THR A 411 16.61 -5.99 33.74
C THR A 411 17.89 -6.27 32.97
N PHE A 412 18.77 -7.07 33.58
CA PHE A 412 20.04 -7.48 33.02
C PHE A 412 20.24 -8.99 33.16
N SER A 413 21.04 -9.56 32.26
CA SER A 413 21.44 -10.96 32.31
C SER A 413 22.77 -11.17 31.58
N LYS A 414 23.30 -12.39 31.60
CA LYS A 414 24.37 -12.77 30.67
C LYS A 414 23.91 -12.58 29.21
N PRO A 415 24.82 -12.13 28.32
CA PRO A 415 24.44 -11.85 26.93
C PRO A 415 23.94 -13.10 26.24
N ARG A 416 22.79 -12.97 25.54
CA ARG A 416 22.15 -14.08 24.80
C ARG A 416 22.88 -14.39 23.50
N PHE A 417 23.34 -13.36 22.80
CA PHE A 417 23.93 -13.48 21.46
C PHE A 417 25.43 -13.17 21.44
N ASN A 418 25.87 -12.05 21.95
CA ASN A 418 27.29 -11.64 21.90
C ASN A 418 27.99 -11.86 23.24
N LYS A 419 28.61 -13.02 23.41
CA LYS A 419 29.30 -13.47 24.63
C LYS A 419 30.56 -12.68 24.98
N LYS A 420 30.97 -11.69 24.17
CA LYS A 420 32.13 -10.83 24.44
C LYS A 420 31.83 -9.78 25.51
N TYR A 421 30.54 -9.51 25.78
CA TYR A 421 30.11 -8.57 26.80
C TYR A 421 29.82 -9.28 28.13
N ASP A 422 29.97 -8.57 29.25
CA ASP A 422 29.67 -9.13 30.57
C ASP A 422 28.17 -9.30 30.78
N TYR A 423 27.41 -8.28 30.37
CA TYR A 423 25.96 -8.24 30.55
C TYR A 423 25.22 -7.77 29.29
N GLU A 424 23.95 -8.11 29.24
CA GLU A 424 22.99 -7.57 28.29
C GLU A 424 21.89 -6.85 29.07
N LEU A 425 21.63 -5.56 28.74
CA LEU A 425 20.41 -4.86 29.16
C LEU A 425 19.27 -5.39 28.33
N ILE A 426 18.32 -6.11 28.94
CA ILE A 426 17.31 -6.90 28.24
C ILE A 426 15.99 -6.19 28.11
N ARG A 427 15.52 -5.56 29.23
CA ARG A 427 14.24 -4.85 29.28
C ARG A 427 14.38 -3.55 30.06
N PHE A 428 13.67 -2.54 29.57
CA PHE A 428 13.43 -1.30 30.30
C PHE A 428 12.07 -0.77 29.94
N CYS A 429 11.20 -0.53 30.92
CA CYS A 429 9.93 0.17 30.73
C CYS A 429 9.46 0.85 32.02
N ASN A 430 8.59 1.83 31.83
CA ASN A 430 7.81 2.44 32.90
C ASN A 430 6.42 1.81 32.96
N LYS A 431 5.70 2.00 34.05
CA LYS A 431 4.27 1.68 34.19
C LYS A 431 3.49 2.43 33.11
N LEU A 432 2.45 1.81 32.56
CA LEU A 432 1.55 2.44 31.58
C LEU A 432 1.05 3.80 32.08
N ASN A 433 0.91 4.73 31.14
CA ASN A 433 0.44 6.08 31.35
C ASN A 433 1.27 6.92 32.35
N THR A 434 2.49 6.46 32.66
CA THR A 434 3.44 7.21 33.48
C THR A 434 4.75 7.50 32.74
N SER A 435 5.32 8.67 33.02
CA SER A 435 6.63 9.11 32.55
C SER A 435 7.54 9.29 33.76
N VAL A 436 8.35 8.25 34.05
CA VAL A 436 9.26 8.31 35.21
C VAL A 436 10.58 8.97 34.81
N ILE A 437 10.64 10.30 34.97
CA ILE A 437 11.75 11.13 34.51
C ILE A 437 13.03 10.78 35.29
N GLY A 438 14.08 10.40 34.54
CA GLY A 438 15.36 9.98 35.09
C GLY A 438 15.41 8.51 35.56
N SER A 439 14.36 7.71 35.32
CA SER A 439 14.32 6.29 35.74
C SER A 439 15.45 5.46 35.12
N ALA A 440 15.68 5.61 33.82
CA ALA A 440 16.72 4.87 33.12
C ALA A 440 18.12 5.15 33.75
N SER A 441 18.46 6.41 33.90
CA SER A 441 19.75 6.80 34.52
C SER A 441 19.87 6.32 35.95
N LYS A 442 18.79 6.42 36.75
CA LYS A 442 18.84 5.99 38.16
C LYS A 442 19.03 4.48 38.29
N LEU A 443 18.30 3.69 37.56
CA LEU A 443 18.42 2.22 37.55
C LEU A 443 19.75 1.77 36.95
N PHE A 444 20.19 2.39 35.87
CA PHE A 444 21.47 2.08 35.25
C PHE A 444 22.65 2.42 36.15
N ASN A 445 22.68 3.60 36.77
CA ASN A 445 23.73 3.99 37.71
C ASN A 445 23.77 3.07 38.95
N TYR A 446 22.60 2.64 39.45
CA TYR A 446 22.55 1.64 40.52
C TYR A 446 23.20 0.33 40.07
N PHE A 447 22.89 -0.15 38.84
CA PHE A 447 23.51 -1.35 38.30
C PHE A 447 25.04 -1.20 38.15
N ILE A 448 25.52 -0.11 37.57
CA ILE A 448 26.95 0.15 37.40
C ILE A 448 27.66 0.13 38.75
N LYS A 449 27.09 0.80 39.78
CA LYS A 449 27.69 0.91 41.11
C LYS A 449 27.75 -0.43 41.83
N ASN A 450 26.72 -1.26 41.77
CA ASN A 450 26.62 -2.47 42.58
C ASN A 450 27.17 -3.72 41.90
N TYR A 451 27.15 -3.78 40.58
CA TYR A 451 27.58 -4.95 39.81
C TYR A 451 28.91 -4.76 39.07
N ASN A 452 29.39 -3.52 38.98
CA ASN A 452 30.68 -3.15 38.39
C ASN A 452 30.97 -3.82 37.02
N PRO A 453 30.07 -3.79 36.05
CA PRO A 453 30.26 -4.44 34.75
C PRO A 453 31.39 -3.75 33.97
N LYS A 454 32.25 -4.52 33.29
CA LYS A 454 33.24 -3.98 32.33
C LYS A 454 32.59 -3.59 31.01
N SER A 455 31.56 -4.35 30.59
CA SER A 455 30.91 -4.09 29.34
C SER A 455 29.43 -4.57 29.33
N ILE A 456 28.58 -3.81 28.62
CA ILE A 456 27.14 -4.11 28.49
C ILE A 456 26.73 -3.95 27.04
N ILE A 457 25.95 -4.89 26.53
CA ILE A 457 25.33 -4.80 25.19
C ILE A 457 23.82 -4.62 25.33
N SER A 458 23.20 -3.93 24.35
CA SER A 458 21.75 -3.85 24.26
C SER A 458 21.27 -3.73 22.80
N TYR A 459 19.98 -4.03 22.60
CA TYR A 459 19.34 -4.06 21.28
C TYR A 459 18.05 -3.23 21.29
N ALA A 460 18.09 -2.07 20.66
CA ALA A 460 16.93 -1.19 20.50
C ALA A 460 16.09 -1.63 19.29
N ASN A 461 14.84 -2.04 19.52
CA ASN A 461 13.93 -2.44 18.46
C ASN A 461 13.52 -1.22 17.63
N ARG A 462 13.83 -1.24 16.33
CA ARG A 462 13.59 -0.13 15.41
C ARG A 462 12.13 0.10 15.05
N ARG A 463 11.22 -0.82 15.39
CA ARG A 463 9.78 -0.59 15.23
C ARG A 463 9.26 0.60 16.06
N PHE A 464 9.94 0.97 17.15
CA PHE A 464 9.49 2.01 18.07
C PHE A 464 10.60 2.82 18.74
N SER A 465 11.87 2.47 18.53
CA SER A 465 12.99 3.13 19.20
C SER A 465 14.01 3.64 18.20
N ASN A 466 14.42 4.88 18.38
CA ASN A 466 15.54 5.50 17.66
C ASN A 466 16.87 5.38 18.43
N GLY A 467 16.87 4.74 19.60
CA GLY A 467 18.08 4.45 20.37
C GLY A 467 18.58 5.56 21.29
N SER A 468 17.98 6.75 21.27
CA SER A 468 18.46 7.93 22.00
C SER A 468 18.62 7.73 23.53
N ILE A 469 17.89 6.79 24.13
CA ILE A 469 18.01 6.46 25.53
C ILE A 469 19.37 5.82 25.86
N TYR A 470 19.89 4.99 24.96
CA TYR A 470 21.18 4.33 25.15
C TYR A 470 22.35 5.32 25.09
N GLU A 471 22.27 6.27 24.16
CA GLU A 471 23.28 7.35 24.05
C GLU A 471 23.31 8.19 25.33
N LYS A 472 22.15 8.53 25.90
CA LYS A 472 22.03 9.24 27.18
C LYS A 472 22.58 8.45 28.38
N LEU A 473 22.62 7.12 28.29
CA LEU A 473 23.21 6.24 29.31
C LEU A 473 24.71 5.97 29.08
N GLY A 474 25.34 6.59 28.07
CA GLY A 474 26.74 6.43 27.73
C GLY A 474 27.06 5.20 26.86
N PHE A 475 26.09 4.61 26.24
CA PHE A 475 26.34 3.55 25.24
C PHE A 475 26.73 4.15 23.88
N ASN A 476 27.63 3.48 23.19
CA ASN A 476 28.03 3.79 21.84
C ASN A 476 27.22 2.95 20.84
N PHE A 477 26.77 3.56 19.75
CA PHE A 477 26.15 2.84 18.63
C PHE A 477 27.20 1.95 17.94
N LEU A 478 26.88 0.68 17.72
CA LEU A 478 27.78 -0.28 17.10
C LEU A 478 27.39 -0.59 15.64
N ARG A 479 26.15 -0.97 15.44
CA ARG A 479 25.62 -1.38 14.11
C ARG A 479 24.10 -1.50 14.08
N LYS A 480 23.54 -1.57 12.87
CA LYS A 480 22.16 -1.99 12.61
C LYS A 480 22.13 -3.50 12.33
N THR A 481 21.08 -4.19 12.73
CA THR A 481 20.83 -5.57 12.29
C THR A 481 19.89 -5.58 11.09
N ALA A 482 19.91 -6.65 10.30
CA ALA A 482 18.87 -6.92 9.32
C ALA A 482 17.51 -7.13 10.03
N PRO A 483 16.38 -6.94 9.32
CA PRO A 483 15.07 -7.31 9.81
C PRO A 483 15.02 -8.75 10.28
N ASN A 484 14.42 -8.96 11.44
CA ASN A 484 14.05 -10.27 11.94
C ASN A 484 12.59 -10.57 11.57
N TYR A 485 12.12 -11.80 11.78
CA TYR A 485 10.75 -12.17 11.47
C TYR A 485 10.08 -12.97 12.59
N PHE A 486 8.77 -12.92 12.56
CA PHE A 486 7.87 -13.69 13.40
C PHE A 486 7.03 -14.60 12.53
N TYR A 487 6.65 -15.76 13.07
CA TYR A 487 5.66 -16.64 12.46
C TYR A 487 4.27 -16.38 13.04
N PHE A 488 3.24 -16.62 12.25
CA PHE A 488 1.85 -16.67 12.68
C PHE A 488 1.04 -17.59 11.78
N LYS A 489 -0.07 -18.11 12.29
CA LYS A 489 -1.10 -18.78 11.46
C LYS A 489 -2.18 -17.76 11.11
N PRO A 490 -2.59 -17.63 9.83
CA PRO A 490 -3.63 -16.68 9.40
C PRO A 490 -4.95 -16.81 10.17
N SER A 491 -5.29 -18.03 10.62
CA SER A 491 -6.49 -18.32 11.41
C SER A 491 -6.44 -17.82 12.85
N ILE A 492 -5.23 -17.65 13.42
CA ILE A 492 -5.07 -17.32 14.86
C ILE A 492 -4.56 -15.88 15.03
N ARG A 493 -3.72 -15.39 14.11
CA ARG A 493 -3.15 -14.02 14.08
C ARG A 493 -2.38 -13.62 15.34
N ILE A 494 -1.72 -14.57 15.99
CA ILE A 494 -0.82 -14.35 17.12
C ILE A 494 0.62 -14.52 16.61
N LEU A 495 1.47 -13.54 16.91
CA LEU A 495 2.89 -13.60 16.55
C LEU A 495 3.67 -14.52 17.48
N MET A 496 4.47 -15.38 16.88
CA MET A 496 5.33 -16.34 17.54
C MET A 496 6.79 -16.08 17.14
N SER A 497 7.66 -16.06 18.13
CA SER A 497 9.09 -15.82 17.90
C SER A 497 9.70 -16.94 17.05
N ARG A 498 10.55 -16.57 16.08
CA ARG A 498 11.35 -17.51 15.30
C ARG A 498 12.13 -18.52 16.15
N ASN A 499 12.61 -18.10 17.33
CA ASN A 499 13.38 -18.97 18.22
C ASN A 499 12.63 -20.22 18.69
N GLN A 500 11.30 -20.22 18.64
CA GLN A 500 10.47 -21.39 18.95
C GLN A 500 10.50 -22.42 17.81
N PHE A 501 10.77 -22.00 16.58
CA PHE A 501 10.64 -22.81 15.35
C PHE A 501 11.98 -23.03 14.65
N GLN A 502 13.08 -23.12 15.38
CA GLN A 502 14.37 -23.49 14.81
C GLN A 502 14.30 -24.90 14.21
N LYS A 503 14.92 -25.12 13.04
CA LYS A 503 14.78 -26.35 12.23
C LYS A 503 14.88 -27.65 13.06
N HIS A 504 15.82 -27.73 14.01
CA HIS A 504 16.00 -28.91 14.87
C HIS A 504 14.83 -29.21 15.83
N LYS A 505 13.92 -28.27 16.01
CA LYS A 505 12.71 -28.43 16.86
C LYS A 505 11.47 -28.81 16.05
N LEU A 506 11.50 -28.61 14.73
CA LEU A 506 10.30 -28.67 13.89
C LEU A 506 9.71 -30.07 13.80
N ALA A 507 10.54 -31.11 13.86
CA ALA A 507 10.08 -32.50 13.82
C ALA A 507 9.07 -32.84 14.94
N ASN A 508 9.19 -32.16 16.11
CA ASN A 508 8.31 -32.35 17.25
C ASN A 508 7.15 -31.33 17.33
N LEU A 509 7.16 -30.32 16.44
CA LEU A 509 6.21 -29.19 16.50
C LEU A 509 5.23 -29.15 15.34
N LEU A 510 5.57 -29.79 14.22
CA LEU A 510 4.80 -29.72 12.99
C LEU A 510 4.19 -31.08 12.63
N ASP A 511 2.96 -31.07 12.15
CA ASP A 511 2.27 -32.27 11.67
C ASP A 511 2.95 -32.86 10.44
N LYS A 512 3.56 -32.00 9.61
CA LYS A 512 4.26 -32.38 8.38
C LYS A 512 5.66 -31.77 8.40
N PHE A 513 6.66 -32.58 8.68
CA PHE A 513 8.06 -32.16 8.68
C PHE A 513 8.84 -32.93 7.62
N ASP A 514 9.64 -32.22 6.82
CA ASP A 514 10.57 -32.76 5.84
C ASP A 514 11.98 -32.20 6.15
N GLU A 515 12.92 -33.11 6.44
CA GLU A 515 14.30 -32.75 6.79
C GLU A 515 15.08 -32.10 5.63
N ASN A 516 14.66 -32.36 4.38
CA ASN A 516 15.29 -31.78 3.18
C ASN A 516 14.87 -30.32 2.94
N LEU A 517 13.76 -29.90 3.52
CA LEU A 517 13.28 -28.52 3.40
C LEU A 517 13.91 -27.60 4.45
N SER A 518 13.98 -26.31 4.12
CA SER A 518 14.40 -25.28 5.07
C SER A 518 13.37 -25.08 6.19
N GLU A 519 13.75 -24.37 7.27
CA GLU A 519 12.84 -23.95 8.34
C GLU A 519 11.59 -23.27 7.76
N SER A 520 11.80 -22.31 6.85
CA SER A 520 10.71 -21.51 6.28
C SER A 520 9.77 -22.30 5.39
N GLU A 521 10.27 -23.24 4.61
CA GLU A 521 9.46 -24.09 3.74
C GLU A 521 8.59 -25.06 4.56
N ASN A 522 9.19 -25.69 5.59
CA ASN A 522 8.42 -26.53 6.52
C ASN A 522 7.30 -25.73 7.20
N MET A 523 7.60 -24.53 7.71
CA MET A 523 6.61 -23.67 8.35
C MET A 523 5.52 -23.24 7.37
N PHE A 524 5.88 -22.88 6.13
CA PHE A 524 4.92 -22.47 5.09
C PHE A 524 3.96 -23.62 4.73
N ASN A 525 4.49 -24.84 4.56
CA ASN A 525 3.72 -26.05 4.24
C ASN A 525 2.75 -26.44 5.37
N ASN A 526 3.04 -26.06 6.62
CA ASN A 526 2.16 -26.23 7.79
C ASN A 526 1.25 -25.02 8.05
N GLY A 527 1.09 -24.12 7.06
CA GLY A 527 0.14 -23.01 7.11
C GLY A 527 0.63 -21.77 7.85
N TYR A 528 1.90 -21.72 8.27
CA TYR A 528 2.49 -20.53 8.87
C TYR A 528 2.91 -19.52 7.81
N ARG A 529 2.93 -18.24 8.20
CA ARG A 529 3.41 -17.13 7.38
C ARG A 529 4.36 -16.26 8.19
N ARG A 530 5.21 -15.47 7.52
CA ARG A 530 6.18 -14.61 8.17
C ARG A 530 5.83 -13.14 7.99
N ILE A 531 6.03 -12.37 9.05
CA ILE A 531 6.06 -10.92 9.01
C ILE A 531 7.42 -10.46 9.52
N TYR A 532 8.03 -9.49 8.83
CA TYR A 532 9.35 -8.97 9.17
C TYR A 532 9.24 -7.66 9.96
N ASP A 533 10.13 -7.48 10.96
CA ASP A 533 10.30 -6.23 11.68
C ASP A 533 11.27 -5.26 10.96
N CYS A 534 11.71 -4.22 11.66
CA CYS A 534 12.66 -3.23 11.14
C CYS A 534 14.11 -3.51 11.58
N GLY A 535 14.39 -4.65 12.23
CA GLY A 535 15.68 -4.94 12.87
C GLY A 535 15.91 -4.16 14.16
N ASN A 536 17.16 -4.16 14.61
CA ASN A 536 17.57 -3.50 15.85
C ASN A 536 18.77 -2.56 15.61
N LEU A 537 18.86 -1.51 16.43
CA LEU A 537 20.10 -0.79 16.67
C LEU A 537 20.85 -1.50 17.81
N VAL A 538 22.11 -1.80 17.61
CA VAL A 538 22.96 -2.46 18.61
C VAL A 538 23.82 -1.42 19.29
N TYR A 539 23.79 -1.39 20.61
CA TYR A 539 24.53 -0.46 21.44
C TYR A 539 25.45 -1.20 22.41
N GLY A 540 26.64 -0.69 22.61
CA GLY A 540 27.63 -1.21 23.55
C GLY A 540 28.07 -0.14 24.54
N TYR A 541 28.11 -0.50 25.82
CA TYR A 541 28.72 0.29 26.88
C TYR A 541 30.01 -0.39 27.32
N ILE A 542 31.08 0.36 27.43
CA ILE A 542 32.35 -0.08 27.98
C ILE A 542 32.66 0.88 29.13
N LYS A 543 32.98 0.32 30.27
CA LYS A 543 33.41 1.13 31.42
C LYS A 543 34.88 1.52 31.21
N ASP A 544 35.15 2.81 31.26
CA ASP A 544 36.51 3.37 31.24
C ASP A 544 37.32 2.94 32.44
#